data_a7393e3b04a324d1e2286a498a2a163e
#
_entry.id   a7393e3b04a324d1e2286a498a2a163e
#
_cell.length_a   1.000
_cell.length_b   1.000
_cell.length_c   1.000
_cell.angle_alpha   90.00
_cell.angle_beta   90.00
_cell.angle_gamma   90.00
#
_symmetry.space_group_name_H-M   'P 1'
#
loop_
_entity.id
_entity.type
_entity.pdbx_description
1 polymer ?
#
loop_
_entity_poly.entity_id
_entity_poly.type
_entity_poly.pdbx_seq_one_letter_code
_entity_poly.pdbx_strand_id
1 'polypeptide(L)'
;MNKRIRLKNKIGFLNKENQLYLYLQMLKDYMQTVFHAAKSRGNQNHGWLNANHSFSFANYYDPSRMNFGALRVLNDDVVASEMGFGTHPHSNMEIITLPLKGDLEHKDSMGHSEVIKEGDIQVLSAGTGIEHSEYNKNADRPINLLQLWIFPNKQEVTPRYDQMSIRDLKKENEFYQILSPNPDDAGVWIHQDAWMHLGDFIDNKEQTYTLKDKNNGVYIFMLAGEAKVNKQVLEKRDALGVWETETINFEPNPGAKIFLIEVPLNF
;
A
#
# COMPACT_ATOMS: atom_id res chain seq x y z
N MET A 1 -15.91 30.20 15.45
CA MET A 1 -16.51 29.72 16.72
C MET A 1 -16.82 28.24 16.57
N ASN A 2 -16.06 27.41 17.26
CA ASN A 2 -15.80 25.98 17.00
C ASN A 2 -17.07 25.12 17.09
N LYS A 3 -17.36 24.24 16.10
CA LYS A 3 -18.45 23.25 16.11
C LYS A 3 -18.51 22.47 17.43
N ARG A 4 -17.37 22.22 18.08
CA ARG A 4 -17.25 21.58 19.41
C ARG A 4 -18.00 22.32 20.51
N ILE A 5 -18.00 23.67 20.50
CA ILE A 5 -18.65 24.49 21.54
C ILE A 5 -20.17 24.47 21.35
N ARG A 6 -20.65 24.50 20.10
CA ARG A 6 -22.10 24.40 19.79
C ARG A 6 -22.71 23.05 20.12
N LEU A 7 -21.97 21.95 19.96
CA LEU A 7 -22.45 20.61 20.31
C LEU A 7 -22.44 20.36 21.83
N LYS A 8 -21.38 20.78 22.55
CA LYS A 8 -21.34 20.68 24.01
C LYS A 8 -22.57 21.35 24.66
N ASN A 9 -23.03 22.45 24.11
CA ASN A 9 -24.23 23.15 24.62
C ASN A 9 -25.55 22.44 24.28
N LYS A 10 -25.64 21.60 23.25
CA LYS A 10 -26.80 20.76 22.93
C LYS A 10 -26.85 19.46 23.76
N ILE A 11 -25.68 18.90 24.07
CA ILE A 11 -25.56 17.65 24.86
C ILE A 11 -25.91 17.88 26.33
N GLY A 12 -25.74 19.11 26.87
CA GLY A 12 -26.02 19.44 28.27
C GLY A 12 -27.47 19.32 28.69
N PHE A 13 -28.43 19.24 27.76
CA PHE A 13 -29.87 19.10 28.03
C PHE A 13 -30.37 17.64 27.92
N LEU A 14 -29.51 16.68 27.61
CA LEU A 14 -29.87 15.27 27.49
C LEU A 14 -29.56 14.52 28.80
N ASN A 15 -30.30 13.45 29.06
CA ASN A 15 -29.99 12.56 30.17
C ASN A 15 -28.59 11.90 29.96
N LYS A 16 -27.99 11.39 31.05
CA LYS A 16 -26.61 10.83 31.00
C LYS A 16 -26.43 9.70 29.99
N GLU A 17 -27.49 8.88 29.77
CA GLU A 17 -27.42 7.77 28.80
C GLU A 17 -27.40 8.28 27.36
N ASN A 18 -28.22 9.27 27.03
CA ASN A 18 -28.22 9.90 25.72
C ASN A 18 -26.95 10.75 25.48
N GLN A 19 -26.40 11.34 26.54
CA GLN A 19 -25.08 12.02 26.45
C GLN A 19 -23.96 11.02 26.13
N LEU A 20 -23.95 9.87 26.80
CA LEU A 20 -22.99 8.81 26.56
C LEU A 20 -23.15 8.19 25.16
N TYR A 21 -24.40 7.94 24.75
CA TYR A 21 -24.72 7.41 23.42
C TYR A 21 -24.26 8.35 22.31
N LEU A 22 -24.56 9.64 22.42
CA LEU A 22 -24.09 10.65 21.45
C LEU A 22 -22.56 10.83 21.48
N TYR A 23 -21.94 10.75 22.65
CA TYR A 23 -20.49 10.77 22.80
C TYR A 23 -19.84 9.54 22.15
N LEU A 24 -20.40 8.36 22.34
CA LEU A 24 -19.95 7.11 21.70
C LEU A 24 -20.20 7.12 20.17
N GLN A 25 -21.32 7.68 19.71
CA GLN A 25 -21.53 7.92 18.27
C GLN A 25 -20.52 8.93 17.72
N MET A 26 -20.25 10.03 18.41
CA MET A 26 -19.22 10.99 18.00
C MET A 26 -17.82 10.37 17.96
N LEU A 27 -17.52 9.40 18.83
CA LEU A 27 -16.25 8.64 18.77
C LEU A 27 -16.25 7.66 17.59
N LYS A 28 -17.40 7.07 17.23
CA LYS A 28 -17.55 6.22 16.05
C LYS A 28 -17.44 6.97 14.72
N ASP A 29 -17.83 8.24 14.69
CA ASP A 29 -17.72 9.11 13.50
C ASP A 29 -16.31 9.71 13.32
N TYR A 30 -15.32 9.28 14.12
CA TYR A 30 -13.97 9.83 14.08
C TYR A 30 -13.03 8.89 13.37
N MET A 31 -12.99 8.98 12.03
CA MET A 31 -11.94 8.42 11.20
C MET A 31 -10.57 8.70 11.83
N GLN A 32 -9.77 7.67 12.00
CA GLN A 32 -8.40 7.75 12.47
C GLN A 32 -7.44 7.89 11.30
N THR A 33 -6.36 8.61 11.48
CA THR A 33 -5.34 8.79 10.45
C THR A 33 -3.94 8.85 11.03
N VAL A 34 -2.98 8.36 10.26
CA VAL A 34 -1.54 8.57 10.49
C VAL A 34 -0.88 9.07 9.21
N PHE A 35 -0.25 10.24 9.27
CA PHE A 35 0.44 10.84 8.13
C PHE A 35 1.93 10.50 8.17
N HIS A 36 2.47 10.02 7.05
CA HIS A 36 3.88 9.75 6.85
C HIS A 36 4.41 10.60 5.69
N ALA A 37 5.09 11.69 6.00
CA ALA A 37 5.72 12.53 4.98
C ALA A 37 6.83 11.76 4.23
N ALA A 38 6.97 11.98 2.94
CA ALA A 38 7.99 11.34 2.10
C ALA A 38 9.41 11.45 2.70
N LYS A 39 9.78 12.62 3.21
CA LYS A 39 11.09 12.92 3.83
C LYS A 39 11.31 12.24 5.19
N SER A 40 10.26 11.67 5.79
CA SER A 40 10.34 11.00 7.10
C SER A 40 10.56 9.50 7.00
N ARG A 41 10.60 8.95 5.78
CA ARG A 41 10.92 7.53 5.55
C ARG A 41 12.38 7.25 5.88
N GLY A 42 12.68 6.02 6.30
CA GLY A 42 14.06 5.55 6.39
C GLY A 42 14.70 5.57 5.02
N ASN A 43 15.94 6.07 4.91
CA ASN A 43 16.69 6.04 3.66
C ASN A 43 18.00 5.32 3.85
N GLN A 44 18.31 4.37 2.97
CA GLN A 44 19.57 3.65 2.90
C GLN A 44 20.12 3.72 1.48
N ASN A 45 21.33 4.26 1.34
CA ASN A 45 22.02 4.36 0.06
C ASN A 45 23.31 3.55 0.10
N HIS A 46 23.33 2.46 -0.68
CA HIS A 46 24.48 1.55 -0.82
C HIS A 46 25.26 1.79 -2.13
N GLY A 47 25.02 2.92 -2.81
CA GLY A 47 25.58 3.21 -4.13
C GLY A 47 24.78 2.56 -5.26
N TRP A 48 24.68 1.26 -5.28
CA TRP A 48 23.89 0.50 -6.27
C TRP A 48 22.40 0.43 -5.94
N LEU A 49 22.03 0.59 -4.67
CA LEU A 49 20.66 0.59 -4.15
C LEU A 49 20.41 1.89 -3.38
N ASN A 50 19.37 2.63 -3.74
CA ASN A 50 18.81 3.69 -2.93
C ASN A 50 17.40 3.28 -2.50
N ALA A 51 17.27 2.84 -1.24
CA ALA A 51 16.04 2.31 -0.68
C ALA A 51 15.38 3.31 0.27
N ASN A 52 14.05 3.50 0.12
CA ASN A 52 13.26 4.31 1.03
C ASN A 52 12.20 3.44 1.71
N HIS A 53 12.29 3.32 3.02
CA HIS A 53 11.47 2.44 3.84
C HIS A 53 10.34 3.20 4.52
N SER A 54 9.09 2.85 4.25
CA SER A 54 7.93 3.41 4.96
C SER A 54 7.82 2.86 6.38
N PHE A 55 8.27 1.62 6.59
CA PHE A 55 8.28 0.90 7.87
C PHE A 55 9.69 0.41 8.20
N SER A 56 9.92 0.01 9.45
CA SER A 56 11.18 -0.55 9.91
C SER A 56 11.58 -1.77 9.08
N PHE A 57 12.75 -1.69 8.46
CA PHE A 57 13.28 -2.70 7.56
C PHE A 57 14.81 -2.65 7.53
N ALA A 58 15.47 -3.80 7.45
CA ALA A 58 16.93 -3.94 7.48
C ALA A 58 17.56 -3.15 8.65
N ASN A 59 18.42 -2.17 8.37
CA ASN A 59 19.08 -1.34 9.38
C ASN A 59 18.25 -0.09 9.80
N TYR A 60 17.11 0.16 9.16
CA TYR A 60 16.20 1.22 9.59
C TYR A 60 15.24 0.71 10.66
N TYR A 61 15.28 1.29 11.84
CA TYR A 61 14.42 0.94 12.95
C TYR A 61 13.75 2.16 13.55
N ASP A 62 12.43 2.17 13.53
CA ASP A 62 11.55 3.13 14.21
C ASP A 62 10.40 2.35 14.86
N PRO A 63 10.33 2.26 16.20
CA PRO A 63 9.31 1.48 16.89
C PRO A 63 7.88 1.99 16.65
N SER A 64 7.70 3.23 16.20
CA SER A 64 6.40 3.78 15.81
C SER A 64 6.00 3.44 14.37
N ARG A 65 6.90 2.78 13.61
CA ARG A 65 6.73 2.43 12.19
C ARG A 65 7.10 0.99 11.92
N MET A 66 6.44 0.06 12.59
CA MET A 66 6.70 -1.37 12.38
C MET A 66 5.87 -1.94 11.23
N ASN A 67 4.63 -1.50 11.10
CA ASN A 67 3.66 -1.96 10.10
C ASN A 67 2.42 -1.05 10.10
N PHE A 68 1.54 -1.27 9.12
CA PHE A 68 0.16 -0.75 9.15
C PHE A 68 -0.78 -1.92 8.93
N GLY A 69 -1.42 -2.41 10.01
CA GLY A 69 -2.15 -3.67 9.92
C GLY A 69 -1.28 -4.79 9.36
N ALA A 70 -1.80 -5.59 8.44
CA ALA A 70 -1.05 -6.67 7.80
C ALA A 70 0.04 -6.18 6.84
N LEU A 71 0.09 -4.90 6.45
CA LEU A 71 1.16 -4.33 5.62
C LEU A 71 2.44 -4.16 6.44
N ARG A 72 3.40 -5.08 6.25
CA ARG A 72 4.66 -5.13 7.00
C ARG A 72 5.77 -4.29 6.36
N VAL A 73 5.85 -4.28 5.04
CA VAL A 73 6.88 -3.57 4.28
C VAL A 73 6.25 -2.79 3.15
N LEU A 74 6.72 -1.57 2.94
CA LEU A 74 6.55 -0.80 1.72
C LEU A 74 7.86 -0.06 1.47
N ASN A 75 8.65 -0.60 0.55
CA ASN A 75 9.91 -0.03 0.09
C ASN A 75 9.73 0.58 -1.30
N ASP A 76 10.35 1.73 -1.51
CA ASP A 76 10.42 2.46 -2.79
C ASP A 76 11.90 2.49 -3.17
N ASP A 77 12.31 1.53 -4.01
CA ASP A 77 13.69 1.20 -4.27
C ASP A 77 14.12 1.64 -5.67
N VAL A 78 15.32 2.20 -5.76
CA VAL A 78 16.00 2.47 -7.02
C VAL A 78 17.26 1.61 -7.06
N VAL A 79 17.32 0.68 -8.02
CA VAL A 79 18.43 -0.27 -8.20
C VAL A 79 19.18 0.08 -9.49
N ALA A 80 20.49 0.23 -9.40
CA ALA A 80 21.37 0.53 -10.55
C ALA A 80 21.28 -0.57 -11.61
N SER A 81 21.69 -0.24 -12.86
CA SER A 81 21.69 -1.20 -13.98
C SER A 81 22.49 -2.46 -13.62
N GLU A 82 21.97 -3.62 -14.02
CA GLU A 82 22.56 -4.95 -13.81
C GLU A 82 22.81 -5.35 -12.33
N MET A 83 22.43 -4.48 -11.38
CA MET A 83 22.54 -4.76 -9.93
C MET A 83 21.23 -5.33 -9.40
N GLY A 84 21.29 -5.93 -8.21
CA GLY A 84 20.08 -6.52 -7.60
C GLY A 84 20.39 -7.25 -6.29
N PHE A 85 19.42 -8.03 -5.87
CA PHE A 85 19.47 -8.83 -4.65
C PHE A 85 19.76 -10.28 -5.01
N GLY A 86 20.88 -10.82 -4.50
CA GLY A 86 21.24 -12.23 -4.64
C GLY A 86 20.22 -13.15 -3.98
N THR A 87 20.37 -14.45 -4.21
CA THR A 87 19.46 -15.47 -3.65
C THR A 87 19.33 -15.34 -2.14
N HIS A 88 18.08 -15.21 -1.67
CA HIS A 88 17.71 -15.09 -0.27
C HIS A 88 16.36 -15.76 -0.01
N PRO A 89 16.12 -16.26 1.23
CA PRO A 89 14.95 -17.03 1.58
C PRO A 89 13.81 -16.15 2.12
N HIS A 90 12.58 -16.63 1.91
CA HIS A 90 11.36 -16.16 2.58
C HIS A 90 10.48 -17.33 3.02
N SER A 91 9.70 -17.12 4.07
CA SER A 91 8.64 -18.05 4.51
C SER A 91 7.47 -17.25 5.10
N ASN A 92 6.26 -17.78 4.92
CA ASN A 92 5.02 -17.23 5.49
C ASN A 92 4.88 -15.71 5.27
N MET A 93 5.08 -15.29 4.01
CA MET A 93 4.97 -13.88 3.59
C MET A 93 4.38 -13.81 2.18
N GLU A 94 3.50 -12.86 1.97
CA GLU A 94 3.04 -12.43 0.65
C GLU A 94 3.93 -11.25 0.20
N ILE A 95 4.70 -11.47 -0.86
CA ILE A 95 5.65 -10.48 -1.41
C ILE A 95 5.09 -9.99 -2.72
N ILE A 96 4.92 -8.68 -2.85
CA ILE A 96 4.35 -8.04 -4.03
C ILE A 96 5.40 -7.09 -4.60
N THR A 97 5.67 -7.23 -5.90
CA THR A 97 6.60 -6.37 -6.63
C THR A 97 5.87 -5.61 -7.73
N LEU A 98 6.05 -4.30 -7.75
CA LEU A 98 5.44 -3.38 -8.70
C LEU A 98 6.51 -2.48 -9.31
N PRO A 99 7.07 -2.79 -10.51
CA PRO A 99 7.98 -1.91 -11.22
C PRO A 99 7.26 -0.63 -11.66
N LEU A 100 7.77 0.52 -11.21
CA LEU A 100 7.26 1.84 -11.57
C LEU A 100 7.99 2.41 -12.80
N LYS A 101 9.23 1.95 -13.03
CA LYS A 101 10.05 2.32 -14.18
C LYS A 101 11.14 1.27 -14.39
N GLY A 102 11.23 0.73 -15.61
CA GLY A 102 12.19 -0.32 -15.96
C GLY A 102 11.69 -1.72 -15.60
N ASP A 103 12.51 -2.73 -15.86
CA ASP A 103 12.17 -4.14 -15.81
C ASP A 103 13.03 -4.89 -14.79
N LEU A 104 12.42 -5.81 -14.02
CA LEU A 104 13.07 -6.62 -12.99
C LEU A 104 13.15 -8.07 -13.45
N GLU A 105 14.33 -8.69 -13.37
CA GLU A 105 14.48 -10.14 -13.53
C GLU A 105 14.25 -10.81 -12.17
N HIS A 106 13.38 -11.80 -12.13
CA HIS A 106 13.11 -12.66 -10.99
C HIS A 106 13.50 -14.11 -11.29
N LYS A 107 14.16 -14.76 -10.34
CA LYS A 107 14.41 -16.21 -10.37
C LYS A 107 14.12 -16.80 -9.00
N ASP A 108 13.52 -18.00 -8.96
CA ASP A 108 13.18 -18.65 -7.70
C ASP A 108 13.49 -20.16 -7.68
N SER A 109 13.42 -20.73 -6.48
CA SER A 109 13.68 -22.15 -6.24
C SER A 109 12.57 -23.09 -6.74
N MET A 110 11.42 -22.54 -7.22
CA MET A 110 10.39 -23.31 -7.93
C MET A 110 10.69 -23.48 -9.41
N GLY A 111 11.73 -22.78 -9.92
CA GLY A 111 12.16 -22.88 -11.32
C GLY A 111 11.63 -21.75 -12.22
N HIS A 112 10.96 -20.73 -11.67
CA HIS A 112 10.60 -19.55 -12.45
C HIS A 112 11.85 -18.72 -12.77
N SER A 113 11.88 -18.17 -13.99
CA SER A 113 12.88 -17.21 -14.45
C SER A 113 12.16 -16.24 -15.38
N GLU A 114 11.63 -15.17 -14.79
CA GLU A 114 10.69 -14.26 -15.42
C GLU A 114 11.21 -12.82 -15.42
N VAL A 115 10.65 -11.98 -16.28
CA VAL A 115 10.89 -10.54 -16.30
C VAL A 115 9.58 -9.83 -15.96
N ILE A 116 9.57 -9.14 -14.81
CA ILE A 116 8.47 -8.29 -14.37
C ILE A 116 8.69 -6.92 -14.99
N LYS A 117 7.86 -6.55 -15.96
CA LYS A 117 8.01 -5.31 -16.73
C LYS A 117 7.34 -4.13 -16.03
N GLU A 118 7.76 -2.92 -16.37
CA GLU A 118 7.00 -1.71 -16.03
C GLU A 118 5.54 -1.89 -16.45
N GLY A 119 4.59 -1.69 -15.51
CA GLY A 119 3.15 -1.92 -15.71
C GLY A 119 2.71 -3.37 -15.56
N ASP A 120 3.54 -4.24 -14.97
CA ASP A 120 3.15 -5.54 -14.45
C ASP A 120 3.05 -5.47 -12.92
N ILE A 121 2.36 -6.44 -12.33
CA ILE A 121 2.39 -6.75 -10.91
C ILE A 121 2.79 -8.21 -10.72
N GLN A 122 3.64 -8.49 -9.74
CA GLN A 122 4.07 -9.84 -9.38
C GLN A 122 3.71 -10.12 -7.93
N VAL A 123 3.32 -11.36 -7.65
CA VAL A 123 3.11 -11.90 -6.30
C VAL A 123 3.95 -13.16 -6.13
N LEU A 124 4.62 -13.25 -4.99
CA LEU A 124 5.30 -14.42 -4.49
C LEU A 124 4.72 -14.77 -3.12
N SER A 125 3.87 -15.82 -3.04
CA SER A 125 3.43 -16.38 -1.78
C SER A 125 4.50 -17.33 -1.28
N ALA A 126 5.23 -16.96 -0.22
CA ALA A 126 6.40 -17.71 0.24
C ALA A 126 6.04 -19.02 0.96
N GLY A 127 4.87 -19.09 1.60
CA GLY A 127 4.35 -20.32 2.24
C GLY A 127 5.37 -21.07 3.08
N THR A 128 5.53 -22.36 2.83
CA THR A 128 6.48 -23.23 3.54
C THR A 128 7.95 -22.90 3.35
N GLY A 129 8.28 -22.02 2.39
CA GLY A 129 9.62 -21.53 2.14
C GLY A 129 9.95 -21.46 0.66
N ILE A 130 10.62 -20.39 0.25
CA ILE A 130 11.13 -20.17 -1.09
C ILE A 130 12.43 -19.39 -1.01
N GLU A 131 13.31 -19.61 -1.96
CA GLU A 131 14.48 -18.76 -2.22
C GLU A 131 14.31 -18.06 -3.56
N HIS A 132 14.63 -16.76 -3.63
CA HIS A 132 14.58 -16.02 -4.88
C HIS A 132 15.70 -14.98 -5.00
N SER A 133 15.89 -14.47 -6.21
CA SER A 133 16.79 -13.37 -6.53
C SER A 133 16.08 -12.38 -7.45
N GLU A 134 16.44 -11.11 -7.32
CA GLU A 134 15.82 -10.01 -8.07
C GLU A 134 16.91 -9.07 -8.59
N TYR A 135 17.00 -8.91 -9.91
CA TYR A 135 18.00 -8.06 -10.56
C TYR A 135 17.38 -7.07 -11.53
N ASN A 136 17.93 -5.87 -11.57
CA ASN A 136 17.60 -4.92 -12.62
C ASN A 136 17.98 -5.51 -13.99
N LYS A 137 16.98 -5.77 -14.84
CA LYS A 137 17.19 -6.37 -16.18
C LYS A 137 17.75 -5.38 -17.19
N ASN A 138 17.69 -4.07 -16.88
CA ASN A 138 18.13 -3.04 -17.79
C ASN A 138 19.65 -2.82 -17.64
N ALA A 139 20.38 -2.88 -18.78
CA ALA A 139 21.82 -2.67 -18.80
C ALA A 139 22.23 -1.18 -18.84
N ASP A 140 21.28 -0.29 -19.17
CA ASP A 140 21.52 1.12 -19.49
C ASP A 140 20.88 2.11 -18.52
N ARG A 141 20.04 1.64 -17.59
CA ARG A 141 19.27 2.53 -16.70
C ARG A 141 18.90 1.85 -15.38
N PRO A 142 18.72 2.65 -14.32
CA PRO A 142 18.18 2.13 -13.07
C PRO A 142 16.72 1.71 -13.22
N ILE A 143 16.28 0.75 -12.40
CA ILE A 143 14.88 0.44 -12.16
C ILE A 143 14.40 1.18 -10.91
N ASN A 144 13.14 1.64 -10.92
CA ASN A 144 12.43 2.04 -9.70
C ASN A 144 11.23 1.11 -9.50
N LEU A 145 11.14 0.50 -8.34
CA LEU A 145 10.07 -0.42 -7.99
C LEU A 145 9.55 -0.18 -6.58
N LEU A 146 8.32 -0.59 -6.33
CA LEU A 146 7.81 -0.81 -4.98
C LEU A 146 7.89 -2.29 -4.66
N GLN A 147 8.37 -2.60 -3.46
CA GLN A 147 8.26 -3.92 -2.87
C GLN A 147 7.44 -3.87 -1.59
N LEU A 148 6.38 -4.67 -1.53
CA LEU A 148 5.47 -4.75 -0.40
C LEU A 148 5.52 -6.17 0.18
N TRP A 149 5.47 -6.25 1.51
CA TRP A 149 5.28 -7.50 2.21
C TRP A 149 4.02 -7.41 3.05
N ILE A 150 3.16 -8.42 2.90
CA ILE A 150 1.91 -8.54 3.66
C ILE A 150 1.94 -9.84 4.45
N PHE A 151 1.63 -9.76 5.74
CA PHE A 151 1.45 -10.96 6.56
C PHE A 151 0.26 -11.77 6.02
N PRO A 152 0.43 -13.06 5.71
CA PRO A 152 -0.67 -13.88 5.22
C PRO A 152 -1.67 -14.22 6.35
N ASN A 153 -2.93 -14.45 5.99
CA ASN A 153 -3.95 -15.00 6.89
C ASN A 153 -3.88 -16.53 6.98
N LYS A 154 -3.06 -17.19 6.14
CA LYS A 154 -2.86 -18.63 6.09
C LYS A 154 -1.38 -18.94 5.96
N GLN A 155 -0.85 -19.64 6.96
CA GLN A 155 0.56 -20.07 6.99
C GLN A 155 0.76 -21.45 6.36
N GLU A 156 2.04 -21.78 6.08
CA GLU A 156 2.47 -23.09 5.57
C GLU A 156 1.74 -23.52 4.28
N VAL A 157 1.32 -22.56 3.47
CA VAL A 157 0.76 -22.83 2.14
C VAL A 157 1.87 -23.30 1.19
N THR A 158 1.51 -23.99 0.12
CA THR A 158 2.44 -24.28 -0.97
C THR A 158 2.91 -22.96 -1.60
N PRO A 159 4.22 -22.75 -1.76
CA PRO A 159 4.75 -21.58 -2.43
C PRO A 159 4.13 -21.37 -3.81
N ARG A 160 3.86 -20.12 -4.18
CA ARG A 160 3.19 -19.76 -5.42
C ARG A 160 3.81 -18.49 -6.03
N TYR A 161 3.97 -18.51 -7.32
CA TYR A 161 4.32 -17.35 -8.14
C TYR A 161 3.14 -16.98 -9.04
N ASP A 162 2.89 -15.69 -9.20
CA ASP A 162 1.91 -15.15 -10.13
C ASP A 162 2.36 -13.78 -10.65
N GLN A 163 2.09 -13.51 -11.92
CA GLN A 163 2.44 -12.24 -12.57
C GLN A 163 1.44 -11.93 -13.67
N MET A 164 1.04 -10.66 -13.76
CA MET A 164 0.23 -10.20 -14.88
C MET A 164 0.49 -8.75 -15.25
N SER A 165 0.17 -8.37 -16.47
CA SER A 165 0.09 -6.97 -16.88
C SER A 165 -1.17 -6.32 -16.33
N ILE A 166 -1.00 -5.15 -15.70
CA ILE A 166 -2.12 -4.35 -15.18
C ILE A 166 -2.51 -3.19 -16.13
N ARG A 167 -1.89 -3.11 -17.31
CA ARG A 167 -2.14 -2.04 -18.27
C ARG A 167 -3.59 -2.02 -18.76
N ASP A 168 -4.16 -3.20 -19.00
CA ASP A 168 -5.54 -3.36 -19.49
C ASP A 168 -6.59 -3.15 -18.39
N LEU A 169 -6.18 -3.17 -17.11
CA LEU A 169 -7.03 -2.85 -15.97
C LEU A 169 -7.16 -1.34 -15.74
N LYS A 170 -6.24 -0.55 -16.32
CA LYS A 170 -6.17 0.89 -16.12
C LYS A 170 -7.44 1.59 -16.54
N LYS A 171 -7.94 2.48 -15.65
CA LYS A 171 -9.04 3.40 -15.89
C LYS A 171 -8.57 4.81 -15.59
N GLU A 172 -8.80 5.74 -16.50
CA GLU A 172 -8.48 7.15 -16.27
C GLU A 172 -9.48 7.77 -15.30
N ASN A 173 -8.98 8.55 -14.34
CA ASN A 173 -9.77 9.25 -13.32
C ASN A 173 -10.64 8.35 -12.45
N GLU A 174 -10.23 7.07 -12.28
CA GLU A 174 -10.91 6.11 -11.42
C GLU A 174 -9.88 5.20 -10.75
N PHE A 175 -10.22 4.67 -9.57
CA PHE A 175 -9.46 3.59 -8.96
C PHE A 175 -9.78 2.26 -9.64
N TYR A 176 -8.74 1.51 -10.01
CA TYR A 176 -8.86 0.16 -10.58
C TYR A 176 -8.09 -0.85 -9.73
N GLN A 177 -8.73 -1.99 -9.50
CA GLN A 177 -8.18 -3.06 -8.68
C GLN A 177 -7.06 -3.79 -9.42
N ILE A 178 -5.96 -4.09 -8.72
CA ILE A 178 -4.80 -4.83 -9.24
C ILE A 178 -4.45 -6.05 -8.39
N LEU A 179 -5.04 -6.16 -7.18
CA LEU A 179 -4.86 -7.30 -6.27
C LEU A 179 -6.08 -7.45 -5.36
N SER A 180 -6.48 -8.69 -5.07
CA SER A 180 -7.52 -9.03 -4.11
C SER A 180 -7.24 -10.38 -3.42
N PRO A 181 -8.05 -10.81 -2.43
CA PRO A 181 -7.96 -12.16 -1.86
C PRO A 181 -8.58 -13.26 -2.74
N ASN A 182 -9.31 -12.90 -3.80
CA ASN A 182 -10.06 -13.83 -4.62
C ASN A 182 -9.38 -14.02 -6.00
N PRO A 183 -9.02 -15.27 -6.38
CA PRO A 183 -8.38 -15.54 -7.68
C PRO A 183 -9.27 -15.24 -8.90
N ASP A 184 -10.59 -15.12 -8.72
CA ASP A 184 -11.54 -14.82 -9.80
C ASP A 184 -11.74 -13.31 -10.01
N ASP A 185 -11.16 -12.46 -9.16
CA ASP A 185 -11.24 -11.00 -9.30
C ASP A 185 -10.19 -10.45 -10.29
N ALA A 186 -10.33 -9.17 -10.61
CA ALA A 186 -9.32 -8.45 -11.39
C ALA A 186 -8.00 -8.33 -10.65
N GLY A 187 -6.90 -8.58 -11.33
CA GLY A 187 -5.54 -8.51 -10.78
C GLY A 187 -5.01 -9.87 -10.30
N VAL A 188 -3.92 -9.83 -9.55
CA VAL A 188 -3.35 -10.99 -8.88
C VAL A 188 -4.04 -11.21 -7.52
N TRP A 189 -3.85 -12.39 -6.91
CA TRP A 189 -4.43 -12.69 -5.61
C TRP A 189 -3.38 -13.12 -4.58
N ILE A 190 -3.70 -12.96 -3.28
CA ILE A 190 -2.83 -13.33 -2.15
C ILE A 190 -3.62 -14.04 -1.04
N HIS A 191 -2.92 -14.72 -0.15
CA HIS A 191 -3.48 -15.30 1.07
C HIS A 191 -3.62 -14.26 2.19
N GLN A 192 -4.35 -13.17 1.92
CA GLN A 192 -4.75 -12.19 2.94
C GLN A 192 -6.00 -11.44 2.46
N ASP A 193 -6.88 -11.06 3.38
CA ASP A 193 -8.05 -10.21 3.09
C ASP A 193 -7.62 -8.76 2.85
N ALA A 194 -6.90 -8.57 1.75
CA ALA A 194 -6.30 -7.31 1.34
C ALA A 194 -6.62 -6.99 -0.13
N TRP A 195 -6.74 -5.71 -0.42
CA TRP A 195 -7.01 -5.21 -1.77
C TRP A 195 -6.05 -4.09 -2.13
N MET A 196 -5.59 -4.08 -3.37
CA MET A 196 -4.76 -2.99 -3.89
C MET A 196 -5.42 -2.37 -5.12
N HIS A 197 -5.40 -1.04 -5.16
CA HIS A 197 -5.93 -0.26 -6.28
C HIS A 197 -4.92 0.80 -6.70
N LEU A 198 -4.87 1.06 -7.99
CA LEU A 198 -4.18 2.21 -8.56
C LEU A 198 -5.21 3.22 -9.08
N GLY A 199 -4.84 4.50 -9.07
CA GLY A 199 -5.60 5.58 -9.69
C GLY A 199 -4.66 6.51 -10.44
N ASP A 200 -4.96 6.76 -11.72
CA ASP A 200 -4.27 7.72 -12.58
C ASP A 200 -5.24 8.85 -12.94
N PHE A 201 -4.98 10.06 -12.44
CA PHE A 201 -5.88 11.20 -12.59
C PHE A 201 -5.31 12.22 -13.56
N ILE A 202 -6.01 12.48 -14.64
CA ILE A 202 -5.63 13.47 -15.66
C ILE A 202 -6.40 14.79 -15.49
N ASP A 203 -7.43 14.78 -14.65
CA ASP A 203 -8.23 15.95 -14.28
C ASP A 203 -8.56 15.95 -12.77
N ASN A 204 -9.32 16.98 -12.30
CA ASN A 204 -9.73 17.17 -10.90
C ASN A 204 -10.98 16.34 -10.51
N LYS A 205 -11.23 15.18 -11.12
CA LYS A 205 -12.40 14.37 -10.83
C LYS A 205 -12.34 13.78 -9.42
N GLU A 206 -13.18 14.27 -8.54
CA GLU A 206 -13.31 13.73 -7.18
C GLU A 206 -13.68 12.25 -7.21
N GLN A 207 -13.14 11.50 -6.25
CA GLN A 207 -13.39 10.07 -6.08
C GLN A 207 -13.73 9.76 -4.64
N THR A 208 -14.58 8.76 -4.44
CA THR A 208 -14.81 8.16 -3.12
C THR A 208 -14.41 6.68 -3.19
N TYR A 209 -13.49 6.27 -2.34
CA TYR A 209 -13.17 4.85 -2.14
C TYR A 209 -14.01 4.32 -0.98
N THR A 210 -14.73 3.23 -1.21
CA THR A 210 -15.45 2.49 -0.17
C THR A 210 -14.61 1.27 0.22
N LEU A 211 -14.31 1.11 1.51
CA LEU A 211 -13.55 -0.02 2.02
C LEU A 211 -14.28 -1.32 1.72
N LYS A 212 -13.51 -2.36 1.38
CA LYS A 212 -14.05 -3.72 1.13
C LYS A 212 -14.49 -4.39 2.43
N ASP A 213 -13.75 -4.12 3.52
CA ASP A 213 -14.17 -4.48 4.89
C ASP A 213 -14.02 -3.24 5.80
N LYS A 214 -15.09 -2.88 6.51
CA LYS A 214 -15.12 -1.73 7.44
C LYS A 214 -14.14 -1.84 8.61
N ASN A 215 -13.62 -3.03 8.90
CA ASN A 215 -12.61 -3.26 9.95
C ASN A 215 -11.19 -3.11 9.43
N ASN A 216 -11.02 -2.93 8.12
CA ASN A 216 -9.73 -2.70 7.49
C ASN A 216 -9.26 -1.25 7.68
N GLY A 217 -8.00 -1.03 7.41
CA GLY A 217 -7.43 0.28 7.15
C GLY A 217 -6.91 0.36 5.72
N VAL A 218 -6.83 1.58 5.20
CA VAL A 218 -6.27 1.86 3.87
C VAL A 218 -4.99 2.67 4.03
N TYR A 219 -3.87 2.13 3.56
CA TYR A 219 -2.62 2.87 3.45
C TYR A 219 -2.53 3.47 2.05
N ILE A 220 -2.63 4.77 1.97
CA ILE A 220 -2.65 5.56 0.74
C ILE A 220 -1.24 6.05 0.49
N PHE A 221 -0.67 5.74 -0.68
CA PHE A 221 0.69 6.14 -1.06
C PHE A 221 0.67 6.94 -2.37
N MET A 222 1.20 8.16 -2.34
CA MET A 222 1.25 9.03 -3.52
C MET A 222 2.43 8.64 -4.43
N LEU A 223 2.15 8.06 -5.58
CA LEU A 223 3.19 7.73 -6.58
C LEU A 223 3.68 8.95 -7.32
N ALA A 224 2.80 9.92 -7.63
CA ALA A 224 3.12 11.16 -8.32
C ALA A 224 2.04 12.22 -8.08
N GLY A 225 2.39 13.48 -8.33
CA GLY A 225 1.46 14.60 -8.23
C GLY A 225 1.06 14.90 -6.80
N GLU A 226 -0.14 15.45 -6.66
CA GLU A 226 -0.73 15.88 -5.39
C GLU A 226 -2.22 15.52 -5.37
N ALA A 227 -2.73 15.16 -4.19
CA ALA A 227 -4.15 14.99 -3.96
C ALA A 227 -4.51 15.42 -2.53
N LYS A 228 -5.72 15.93 -2.35
CA LYS A 228 -6.29 16.10 -1.02
C LYS A 228 -7.12 14.86 -0.70
N VAL A 229 -6.76 14.19 0.41
CA VAL A 229 -7.45 13.01 0.92
C VAL A 229 -8.20 13.43 2.17
N ASN A 230 -9.54 13.45 2.10
CA ASN A 230 -10.41 14.05 3.10
C ASN A 230 -9.99 15.51 3.41
N LYS A 231 -9.12 15.73 4.42
CA LYS A 231 -8.64 17.07 4.81
C LYS A 231 -7.13 17.21 4.72
N GLN A 232 -6.42 16.12 4.41
CA GLN A 232 -4.96 16.07 4.34
C GLN A 232 -4.50 16.20 2.90
N VAL A 233 -3.65 17.17 2.62
CA VAL A 233 -2.92 17.25 1.34
C VAL A 233 -1.75 16.28 1.38
N LEU A 234 -1.61 15.48 0.34
CA LEU A 234 -0.53 14.54 0.12
C LEU A 234 0.21 14.93 -1.15
N GLU A 235 1.52 15.08 -1.03
CA GLU A 235 2.43 15.29 -2.15
C GLU A 235 3.10 13.97 -2.56
N LYS A 236 3.85 14.00 -3.66
CA LYS A 236 4.57 12.82 -4.17
C LYS A 236 5.37 12.11 -3.08
N ARG A 237 5.11 10.81 -2.93
CA ARG A 237 5.72 9.88 -1.96
C ARG A 237 5.29 10.09 -0.50
N ASP A 238 4.39 11.02 -0.22
CA ASP A 238 3.70 11.04 1.08
C ASP A 238 2.77 9.83 1.19
N ALA A 239 2.47 9.45 2.43
CA ALA A 239 1.49 8.42 2.72
C ALA A 239 0.55 8.83 3.85
N LEU A 240 -0.66 8.27 3.82
CA LEU A 240 -1.68 8.43 4.84
C LEU A 240 -2.34 7.09 5.15
N GLY A 241 -2.16 6.59 6.38
CA GLY A 241 -2.98 5.50 6.88
C GLY A 241 -4.32 6.05 7.35
N VAL A 242 -5.42 5.38 6.97
CA VAL A 242 -6.81 5.78 7.31
C VAL A 242 -7.56 4.54 7.79
N TRP A 243 -8.27 4.63 8.93
CA TRP A 243 -9.11 3.55 9.44
C TRP A 243 -10.28 4.09 10.28
N GLU A 244 -11.14 3.19 10.77
CA GLU A 244 -12.39 3.55 11.47
C GLU A 244 -13.30 4.43 10.60
N THR A 245 -13.41 4.10 9.32
CA THR A 245 -14.31 4.75 8.35
C THR A 245 -14.79 3.74 7.33
N GLU A 246 -15.92 4.00 6.69
CA GLU A 246 -16.41 3.19 5.57
C GLU A 246 -15.98 3.76 4.21
N THR A 247 -15.68 5.08 4.16
CA THR A 247 -15.36 5.76 2.91
C THR A 247 -14.21 6.76 3.08
N ILE A 248 -13.46 6.96 2.01
CA ILE A 248 -12.38 7.94 1.92
C ILE A 248 -12.59 8.78 0.66
N ASN A 249 -12.60 10.10 0.82
CA ASN A 249 -12.79 11.04 -0.28
C ASN A 249 -11.44 11.56 -0.79
N PHE A 250 -11.32 11.62 -2.11
CA PHE A 250 -10.14 12.09 -2.82
C PHE A 250 -10.49 13.27 -3.72
N GLU A 251 -9.70 14.31 -3.65
CA GLU A 251 -9.68 15.47 -4.55
C GLU A 251 -8.30 15.48 -5.24
N PRO A 252 -8.09 14.68 -6.31
CA PRO A 252 -6.81 14.60 -7.00
C PRO A 252 -6.59 15.82 -7.90
N ASN A 253 -5.34 16.30 -7.98
CA ASN A 253 -4.92 17.24 -9.00
C ASN A 253 -4.54 16.52 -10.31
N PRO A 254 -4.58 17.17 -11.48
CA PRO A 254 -4.10 16.60 -12.72
C PRO A 254 -2.65 16.10 -12.61
N GLY A 255 -2.42 14.85 -13.04
CA GLY A 255 -1.14 14.15 -12.89
C GLY A 255 -0.96 13.40 -11.58
N ALA A 256 -1.95 13.41 -10.69
CA ALA A 256 -1.91 12.59 -9.48
C ALA A 256 -1.95 11.10 -9.84
N LYS A 257 -1.04 10.33 -9.22
CA LYS A 257 -1.04 8.87 -9.25
C LYS A 257 -1.07 8.37 -7.82
N ILE A 258 -2.09 7.58 -7.49
CA ILE A 258 -2.39 7.16 -6.12
C ILE A 258 -2.40 5.64 -6.05
N PHE A 259 -1.75 5.09 -5.04
CA PHE A 259 -1.77 3.67 -4.71
C PHE A 259 -2.50 3.46 -3.39
N LEU A 260 -3.54 2.63 -3.39
CA LEU A 260 -4.33 2.25 -2.23
C LEU A 260 -4.00 0.81 -1.84
N ILE A 261 -3.72 0.60 -0.57
CA ILE A 261 -3.42 -0.70 0.02
C ILE A 261 -4.36 -0.88 1.20
N GLU A 262 -5.46 -1.59 0.99
CA GLU A 262 -6.43 -1.94 2.03
C GLU A 262 -6.02 -3.26 2.68
N VAL A 263 -5.88 -3.27 4.01
CA VAL A 263 -5.44 -4.44 4.78
C VAL A 263 -6.19 -4.54 6.10
N PRO A 264 -6.38 -5.75 6.66
CA PRO A 264 -6.88 -5.91 8.02
C PRO A 264 -5.90 -5.29 9.03
N LEU A 265 -6.46 -4.64 10.05
CA LEU A 265 -5.68 -4.05 11.15
C LEU A 265 -5.38 -5.05 12.25
N ASN A 266 -6.23 -6.07 12.40
CA ASN A 266 -6.05 -7.23 13.28
C ASN A 266 -5.93 -8.48 12.41
N PHE A 267 -4.81 -9.20 12.51
CA PHE A 267 -4.47 -10.32 11.62
C PHE A 267 -3.64 -11.38 12.34
#